data_1b8ea00449e42952a2759ec105e476d0
#
_entry.id   1b8ea00449e42952a2759ec105e476d0
#
_cell.length_a   1.000
_cell.length_b   1.000
_cell.length_c   1.000
_cell.angle_alpha   90.00
_cell.angle_beta   90.00
_cell.angle_gamma   90.00
#
_symmetry.space_group_name_H-M   'P 1'
#
loop_
_entity.id
_entity.type
_entity.pdbx_description
1 polymer ?
#
loop_
_entity_poly.entity_id
_entity_poly.type
_entity_poly.pdbx_seq_one_letter_code
_entity_poly.pdbx_strand_id
1 'polypeptide(L)'
;MNPKLVVAIIAAVLIAAAVAAYFLLLRQPAPSPVVIPQPSLTPSPSSSLAPTDQIATLKTEPGVTGSGEASRSATPGRFVLTVTAELPDPGEGKFYEVWLVRPDPAGQFSIGQLKKSGDRWVLTLDQTRDASVYSNVMVTQETVDDKKPETKVLTGSF
;
A
#
# COMPACT_ATOMS: atom_id res chain seq x y z
N MET A 1 51.97 44.11 -37.03
CA MET A 1 51.01 43.25 -36.26
C MET A 1 51.69 42.88 -34.95
N ASN A 2 51.06 43.10 -33.82
CA ASN A 2 51.68 42.92 -32.51
C ASN A 2 51.96 41.41 -32.29
N PRO A 3 53.25 40.97 -32.07
CA PRO A 3 53.58 39.55 -31.97
C PRO A 3 52.83 38.84 -30.83
N LYS A 4 52.48 39.56 -29.75
CA LYS A 4 51.67 39.03 -28.64
C LYS A 4 50.22 38.69 -29.06
N LEU A 5 49.66 39.46 -30.01
CA LEU A 5 48.29 39.22 -30.54
C LEU A 5 48.28 37.98 -31.43
N VAL A 6 49.31 37.77 -32.23
CA VAL A 6 49.44 36.59 -33.09
C VAL A 6 49.53 35.30 -32.24
N VAL A 7 50.33 35.31 -31.18
CA VAL A 7 50.47 34.17 -30.27
C VAL A 7 49.13 33.86 -29.58
N ALA A 8 48.38 34.88 -29.14
CA ALA A 8 47.08 34.69 -28.49
C ALA A 8 46.04 34.07 -29.43
N ILE A 9 46.01 34.47 -30.70
CA ILE A 9 45.10 33.91 -31.74
C ILE A 9 45.47 32.45 -32.01
N ILE A 10 46.75 32.12 -32.13
CA ILE A 10 47.18 30.73 -32.38
C ILE A 10 46.80 29.83 -31.17
N ALA A 11 47.01 30.30 -29.96
CA ALA A 11 46.62 29.55 -28.76
C ALA A 11 45.09 29.32 -28.72
N ALA A 12 44.29 30.31 -29.00
CA ALA A 12 42.81 30.16 -29.04
C ALA A 12 42.36 29.16 -30.08
N VAL A 13 42.94 29.13 -31.26
CA VAL A 13 42.60 28.17 -32.35
C VAL A 13 42.99 26.74 -31.92
N LEU A 14 44.13 26.56 -31.29
CA LEU A 14 44.57 25.23 -30.80
C LEU A 14 43.67 24.70 -29.71
N ILE A 15 43.21 25.56 -28.77
CA ILE A 15 42.25 25.17 -27.74
C ILE A 15 40.90 24.77 -28.34
N ALA A 16 40.39 25.56 -29.33
CA ALA A 16 39.15 25.25 -30.00
C ALA A 16 39.22 23.92 -30.77
N ALA A 17 40.36 23.63 -31.42
CA ALA A 17 40.59 22.38 -32.15
C ALA A 17 40.64 21.17 -31.15
N ALA A 18 41.29 21.33 -29.98
CA ALA A 18 41.36 20.30 -28.98
C ALA A 18 39.98 19.98 -28.37
N VAL A 19 39.15 20.99 -28.12
CA VAL A 19 37.77 20.83 -27.62
C VAL A 19 36.90 20.12 -28.64
N ALA A 20 37.01 20.49 -29.94
CA ALA A 20 36.26 19.83 -31.02
C ALA A 20 36.66 18.35 -31.17
N ALA A 21 37.95 18.03 -31.11
CA ALA A 21 38.45 16.65 -31.16
C ALA A 21 37.96 15.83 -29.98
N TYR A 22 37.92 16.40 -28.73
CA TYR A 22 37.41 15.78 -27.54
C TYR A 22 35.91 15.43 -27.68
N PHE A 23 35.09 16.32 -28.17
CA PHE A 23 33.66 16.07 -28.44
C PHE A 23 33.44 15.02 -29.54
N LEU A 24 34.28 14.96 -30.57
CA LEU A 24 34.21 13.94 -31.62
C LEU A 24 34.56 12.54 -31.07
N LEU A 25 35.52 12.43 -30.18
CA LEU A 25 35.90 11.17 -29.51
C LEU A 25 34.83 10.66 -28.53
N LEU A 26 34.08 11.58 -27.89
CA LEU A 26 32.97 11.22 -27.01
C LEU A 26 31.70 10.82 -27.74
N ARG A 27 31.57 11.14 -29.04
CA ARG A 27 30.47 10.74 -29.90
C ARG A 27 30.76 9.41 -30.63
N GLN A 28 31.34 8.43 -29.92
CA GLN A 28 31.34 7.07 -30.45
C GLN A 28 29.89 6.57 -30.48
N PRO A 29 29.34 6.16 -31.63
CA PRO A 29 28.06 5.50 -31.66
C PRO A 29 28.15 4.24 -30.83
N ALA A 30 27.20 4.06 -29.92
CA ALA A 30 27.10 2.85 -29.14
C ALA A 30 27.08 1.62 -30.10
N PRO A 31 27.84 0.57 -29.81
CA PRO A 31 27.77 -0.67 -30.59
C PRO A 31 26.32 -1.13 -30.64
N SER A 32 25.83 -1.39 -31.86
CA SER A 32 24.51 -1.96 -32.07
C SER A 32 24.37 -3.22 -31.23
N PRO A 33 23.27 -3.40 -30.49
CA PRO A 33 23.07 -4.62 -29.70
C PRO A 33 23.09 -5.80 -30.67
N VAL A 34 24.05 -6.69 -30.47
CA VAL A 34 24.04 -8.01 -31.10
C VAL A 34 22.81 -8.71 -30.59
N VAL A 35 21.82 -8.89 -31.45
CA VAL A 35 20.65 -9.75 -31.15
C VAL A 35 21.16 -11.19 -31.13
N ILE A 36 21.57 -11.64 -29.95
CA ILE A 36 21.74 -13.08 -29.69
C ILE A 36 20.32 -13.63 -29.65
N PRO A 37 19.98 -14.67 -30.44
CA PRO A 37 18.69 -15.34 -30.27
C PRO A 37 18.66 -15.88 -28.85
N GLN A 38 17.92 -15.17 -27.98
CA GLN A 38 17.64 -15.61 -26.62
C GLN A 38 16.79 -16.87 -26.75
N PRO A 39 17.20 -18.03 -26.17
CA PRO A 39 16.29 -19.14 -26.08
C PRO A 39 15.00 -18.62 -25.43
N SER A 40 13.88 -18.82 -26.12
CA SER A 40 12.56 -18.54 -25.56
C SER A 40 12.45 -19.31 -24.25
N LEU A 41 12.77 -18.64 -23.14
CA LEU A 41 12.34 -19.09 -21.85
C LEU A 41 10.82 -18.94 -21.90
N THR A 42 10.15 -20.06 -22.09
CA THR A 42 8.73 -20.18 -21.74
C THR A 42 8.58 -19.45 -20.40
N PRO A 43 7.73 -18.43 -20.27
CA PRO A 43 7.52 -17.81 -18.98
C PRO A 43 7.06 -18.93 -18.06
N SER A 44 7.96 -19.38 -17.20
CA SER A 44 7.56 -20.12 -16.00
C SER A 44 6.52 -19.24 -15.34
N PRO A 45 5.32 -19.75 -15.04
CA PRO A 45 4.36 -18.94 -14.33
C PRO A 45 5.07 -18.54 -13.03
N SER A 46 5.58 -17.31 -13.01
CA SER A 46 5.92 -16.64 -11.78
C SER A 46 4.60 -16.58 -11.06
N SER A 47 4.40 -17.46 -10.09
CA SER A 47 3.30 -17.32 -9.14
C SER A 47 3.59 -16.05 -8.34
N SER A 48 3.38 -14.92 -8.98
CA SER A 48 3.01 -13.72 -8.30
C SER A 48 1.70 -14.09 -7.64
N LEU A 49 1.75 -14.39 -6.34
CA LEU A 49 0.56 -14.54 -5.54
C LEU A 49 -0.17 -13.21 -5.69
N ALA A 50 -1.19 -13.20 -6.54
CA ALA A 50 -2.07 -12.06 -6.68
C ALA A 50 -2.60 -11.74 -5.27
N PRO A 51 -2.74 -10.47 -4.90
CA PRO A 51 -3.34 -10.10 -3.64
C PRO A 51 -4.70 -10.78 -3.54
N THR A 52 -4.93 -11.50 -2.46
CA THR A 52 -6.23 -12.10 -2.20
C THR A 52 -7.10 -11.01 -1.60
N ASP A 53 -7.81 -10.31 -2.45
CA ASP A 53 -8.77 -9.30 -2.01
C ASP A 53 -10.07 -10.00 -1.62
N GLN A 54 -10.52 -9.75 -0.40
CA GLN A 54 -11.77 -10.29 0.14
C GLN A 54 -12.61 -9.16 0.73
N ILE A 55 -13.92 -9.25 0.52
CA ILE A 55 -14.89 -8.28 1.01
C ILE A 55 -15.90 -9.01 1.91
N ALA A 56 -16.16 -8.45 3.09
CA ALA A 56 -17.17 -8.88 4.01
C ALA A 56 -18.22 -7.79 4.19
N THR A 57 -19.48 -8.11 3.87
CA THR A 57 -20.60 -7.25 4.26
C THR A 57 -20.85 -7.41 5.76
N LEU A 58 -20.86 -6.30 6.48
CA LEU A 58 -21.13 -6.29 7.91
C LEU A 58 -22.63 -6.08 8.16
N LYS A 59 -23.24 -7.05 8.84
CA LYS A 59 -24.65 -7.03 9.20
C LYS A 59 -24.80 -6.47 10.61
N THR A 60 -25.88 -5.72 10.83
CA THR A 60 -26.24 -5.17 12.15
C THR A 60 -26.73 -6.26 13.08
N GLU A 61 -26.41 -6.12 14.36
CA GLU A 61 -27.06 -6.88 15.42
C GLU A 61 -28.50 -6.40 15.66
N PRO A 62 -29.39 -7.25 16.23
CA PRO A 62 -30.75 -6.86 16.50
C PRO A 62 -30.85 -5.57 17.33
N GLY A 63 -31.70 -4.64 16.87
CA GLY A 63 -31.91 -3.34 17.52
C GLY A 63 -30.87 -2.26 17.16
N VAL A 64 -29.91 -2.57 16.33
CA VAL A 64 -28.94 -1.60 15.82
C VAL A 64 -29.33 -1.18 14.39
N THR A 65 -29.24 0.11 14.09
CA THR A 65 -29.37 0.64 12.74
C THR A 65 -28.00 0.97 12.17
N GLY A 66 -27.80 0.65 10.88
CA GLY A 66 -26.56 0.97 10.19
C GLY A 66 -26.19 -0.10 9.17
N SER A 67 -25.01 0.02 8.63
CA SER A 67 -24.44 -0.93 7.68
C SER A 67 -22.91 -0.82 7.74
N GLY A 68 -22.21 -1.78 7.16
CA GLY A 68 -20.77 -1.69 7.06
C GLY A 68 -20.20 -2.67 6.03
N GLU A 69 -18.96 -2.43 5.70
CA GLU A 69 -18.16 -3.27 4.83
C GLU A 69 -16.74 -3.35 5.36
N ALA A 70 -16.16 -4.52 5.26
CA ALA A 70 -14.74 -4.72 5.50
C ALA A 70 -14.09 -5.29 4.24
N SER A 71 -13.02 -4.67 3.77
CA SER A 71 -12.19 -5.18 2.70
C SER A 71 -10.80 -5.52 3.22
N ARG A 72 -10.27 -6.68 2.82
CA ARG A 72 -8.89 -7.05 3.17
C ARG A 72 -8.12 -7.51 1.95
N SER A 73 -6.83 -7.21 1.96
CA SER A 73 -5.85 -7.66 0.98
C SER A 73 -4.65 -8.25 1.70
N ALA A 74 -4.23 -9.44 1.30
CA ALA A 74 -3.06 -10.12 1.87
C ALA A 74 -2.06 -10.47 0.76
N THR A 75 -0.81 -10.07 0.96
CA THR A 75 0.35 -10.45 0.16
C THR A 75 1.46 -10.92 1.10
N PRO A 76 2.48 -11.65 0.63
CA PRO A 76 3.63 -11.97 1.47
C PRO A 76 4.24 -10.71 2.11
N GLY A 77 4.21 -10.64 3.43
CA GLY A 77 4.77 -9.54 4.21
C GLY A 77 3.91 -8.27 4.29
N ARG A 78 2.66 -8.30 3.81
CA ARG A 78 1.73 -7.17 3.99
C ARG A 78 0.28 -7.63 4.10
N PHE A 79 -0.40 -7.16 5.11
CA PHE A 79 -1.84 -7.33 5.33
C PHE A 79 -2.48 -5.96 5.49
N VAL A 80 -3.45 -5.66 4.65
CA VAL A 80 -4.23 -4.41 4.70
C VAL A 80 -5.69 -4.77 4.95
N LEU A 81 -6.31 -4.08 5.90
CA LEU A 81 -7.74 -4.21 6.18
C LEU A 81 -8.33 -2.81 6.29
N THR A 82 -9.40 -2.56 5.57
CA THR A 82 -10.19 -1.33 5.71
C THR A 82 -11.59 -1.71 6.14
N VAL A 83 -12.08 -1.07 7.19
CA VAL A 83 -13.47 -1.20 7.67
C VAL A 83 -14.14 0.15 7.52
N THR A 84 -15.29 0.16 6.85
CA THR A 84 -16.14 1.33 6.69
C THR A 84 -17.53 1.01 7.24
N ALA A 85 -18.06 1.86 8.09
CA ALA A 85 -19.37 1.68 8.69
C ALA A 85 -20.20 2.95 8.64
N GLU A 86 -21.48 2.80 8.36
CA GLU A 86 -22.50 3.83 8.50
C GLU A 86 -23.27 3.52 9.77
N LEU A 87 -22.88 4.16 10.85
CA LEU A 87 -23.43 3.98 12.19
C LEU A 87 -23.80 5.35 12.78
N PRO A 88 -24.80 5.43 13.65
CA PRO A 88 -25.10 6.63 14.39
C PRO A 88 -23.89 7.06 15.24
N ASP A 89 -23.98 8.24 15.85
CA ASP A 89 -22.96 8.66 16.82
C ASP A 89 -23.02 7.72 18.05
N PRO A 90 -21.89 7.22 18.54
CA PRO A 90 -21.89 6.27 19.66
C PRO A 90 -22.32 6.89 20.99
N GLY A 91 -22.41 8.23 21.05
CA GLY A 91 -22.73 8.98 22.26
C GLY A 91 -21.51 9.40 23.06
N GLU A 92 -21.74 10.24 24.04
CA GLU A 92 -20.70 10.81 24.89
C GLU A 92 -19.93 9.72 25.66
N GLY A 93 -18.60 9.78 25.61
CA GLY A 93 -17.71 8.85 26.28
C GLY A 93 -17.65 7.46 25.67
N LYS A 94 -18.32 7.23 24.54
CA LYS A 94 -18.32 5.95 23.82
C LYS A 94 -17.58 6.03 22.49
N PHE A 95 -17.17 4.86 21.98
CA PHE A 95 -16.51 4.75 20.70
C PHE A 95 -16.84 3.41 20.03
N TYR A 96 -16.57 3.32 18.74
CA TYR A 96 -16.64 2.06 18.01
C TYR A 96 -15.24 1.46 17.88
N GLU A 97 -15.13 0.17 18.19
CA GLU A 97 -13.89 -0.61 18.07
C GLU A 97 -14.07 -1.78 17.12
N VAL A 98 -13.03 -2.06 16.33
CA VAL A 98 -13.02 -3.15 15.36
C VAL A 98 -12.18 -4.30 15.87
N TRP A 99 -12.69 -5.50 15.69
CA TRP A 99 -12.07 -6.75 16.12
C TRP A 99 -11.94 -7.69 14.94
N LEU A 100 -10.80 -8.36 14.86
CA LEU A 100 -10.66 -9.56 14.06
C LEU A 100 -10.93 -10.78 14.91
N VAL A 101 -11.76 -11.69 14.40
CA VAL A 101 -12.23 -12.86 15.11
C VAL A 101 -11.91 -14.14 14.33
N ARG A 102 -11.34 -15.12 15.02
CA ARG A 102 -11.06 -16.45 14.52
C ARG A 102 -11.93 -17.45 15.27
N PRO A 103 -12.74 -18.28 14.56
CA PRO A 103 -13.62 -19.24 15.22
C PRO A 103 -12.89 -20.47 15.77
N ASP A 104 -11.83 -20.93 15.08
CA ASP A 104 -11.11 -22.15 15.45
C ASP A 104 -9.58 -22.00 15.21
N PRO A 105 -8.72 -22.25 16.22
CA PRO A 105 -9.10 -22.16 17.62
C PRO A 105 -9.62 -20.74 17.95
N ALA A 106 -10.64 -20.66 18.80
CA ALA A 106 -11.28 -19.39 19.10
C ALA A 106 -10.28 -18.32 19.55
N GLY A 107 -10.40 -17.12 19.00
CA GLY A 107 -9.54 -16.01 19.35
C GLY A 107 -10.03 -14.72 18.70
N GLN A 108 -9.77 -13.63 19.39
CA GLN A 108 -10.09 -12.29 18.89
C GLN A 108 -9.05 -11.28 19.36
N PHE A 109 -8.87 -10.23 18.61
CA PHE A 109 -8.07 -9.09 19.05
C PHE A 109 -8.58 -7.80 18.42
N SER A 110 -8.45 -6.72 19.17
CA SER A 110 -8.75 -5.39 18.72
C SER A 110 -7.73 -4.93 17.66
N ILE A 111 -8.22 -4.33 16.61
CA ILE A 111 -7.39 -3.68 15.59
C ILE A 111 -7.49 -2.15 15.67
N GLY A 112 -8.33 -1.62 16.54
CA GLY A 112 -8.42 -0.20 16.86
C GLY A 112 -9.80 0.39 16.71
N GLN A 113 -9.88 1.68 17.00
CA GLN A 113 -11.11 2.45 16.99
C GLN A 113 -11.42 2.98 15.61
N LEU A 114 -12.68 2.92 15.20
CA LEU A 114 -13.19 3.64 14.04
C LEU A 114 -13.09 5.14 14.27
N LYS A 115 -12.70 5.86 13.24
CA LYS A 115 -12.65 7.33 13.23
C LYS A 115 -13.70 7.88 12.28
N LYS A 116 -14.37 8.94 12.70
CA LYS A 116 -15.37 9.61 11.86
C LYS A 116 -14.70 10.29 10.68
N SER A 117 -15.21 10.03 9.49
CA SER A 117 -14.77 10.62 8.23
C SER A 117 -16.01 10.99 7.40
N GLY A 118 -16.41 12.25 7.45
CA GLY A 118 -17.70 12.68 6.91
C GLY A 118 -18.86 12.02 7.65
N ASP A 119 -19.74 11.35 6.89
CA ASP A 119 -20.90 10.63 7.41
C ASP A 119 -20.62 9.16 7.76
N ARG A 120 -19.37 8.73 7.64
CA ARG A 120 -18.95 7.35 7.87
C ARG A 120 -17.93 7.24 8.99
N TRP A 121 -17.81 6.03 9.52
CA TRP A 121 -16.78 5.61 10.45
C TRP A 121 -15.80 4.71 9.71
N VAL A 122 -14.50 5.01 9.78
CA VAL A 122 -13.47 4.31 9.00
C VAL A 122 -12.29 3.91 9.89
N LEU A 123 -11.75 2.73 9.65
CA LEU A 123 -10.47 2.27 10.16
C LEU A 123 -9.70 1.60 9.03
N THR A 124 -8.42 1.92 8.89
CA THR A 124 -7.49 1.19 8.01
C THR A 124 -6.33 0.66 8.84
N LEU A 125 -6.11 -0.64 8.77
CA LEU A 125 -4.96 -1.33 9.33
C LEU A 125 -4.03 -1.71 8.18
N ASP A 126 -2.76 -1.35 8.29
CA ASP A 126 -1.69 -1.76 7.36
C ASP A 126 -0.53 -2.30 8.20
N GLN A 127 -0.22 -3.57 8.05
CA GLN A 127 0.79 -4.24 8.86
C GLN A 127 1.50 -5.35 8.07
N THR A 128 2.65 -5.77 8.59
CA THR A 128 3.44 -6.87 8.01
C THR A 128 3.01 -8.24 8.51
N ARG A 129 2.31 -8.29 9.66
CA ARG A 129 1.82 -9.54 10.24
C ARG A 129 0.58 -10.00 9.50
N ASP A 130 0.62 -11.21 8.98
CA ASP A 130 -0.55 -11.83 8.35
C ASP A 130 -1.64 -12.11 9.40
N ALA A 131 -2.84 -11.64 9.13
CA ALA A 131 -4.03 -11.85 9.93
C ALA A 131 -5.16 -12.55 9.14
N SER A 132 -4.85 -13.16 8.02
CA SER A 132 -5.82 -13.84 7.14
C SER A 132 -6.53 -15.02 7.80
N VAL A 133 -5.93 -15.61 8.83
CA VAL A 133 -6.54 -16.69 9.65
C VAL A 133 -7.76 -16.22 10.45
N TYR A 134 -7.94 -14.91 10.61
CA TYR A 134 -9.13 -14.35 11.25
C TYR A 134 -10.19 -14.12 10.17
N SER A 135 -11.14 -15.02 10.10
CA SER A 135 -12.15 -15.03 9.03
C SER A 135 -13.34 -14.10 9.28
N ASN A 136 -13.48 -13.58 10.50
CA ASN A 136 -14.60 -12.71 10.84
C ASN A 136 -14.14 -11.33 11.31
N VAL A 137 -14.98 -10.34 11.04
CA VAL A 137 -14.85 -8.96 11.53
C VAL A 137 -16.06 -8.67 12.42
N MET A 138 -15.80 -8.01 13.54
CA MET A 138 -16.81 -7.54 14.46
C MET A 138 -16.55 -6.08 14.78
N VAL A 139 -17.59 -5.27 14.83
CA VAL A 139 -17.55 -3.91 15.37
C VAL A 139 -18.37 -3.88 16.65
N THR A 140 -17.82 -3.27 17.68
CA THR A 140 -18.48 -3.11 18.98
C THR A 140 -18.60 -1.63 19.33
N GLN A 141 -19.57 -1.31 20.17
CA GLN A 141 -19.65 -0.03 20.88
C GLN A 141 -19.06 -0.23 22.27
N GLU A 142 -18.07 0.57 22.59
CA GLU A 142 -17.27 0.48 23.81
C GLU A 142 -17.42 1.73 24.68
N THR A 143 -17.27 1.54 25.98
CA THR A 143 -17.17 2.62 26.98
C THR A 143 -15.77 2.70 27.58
N VAL A 144 -15.03 1.59 27.56
CA VAL A 144 -13.68 1.49 28.12
C VAL A 144 -12.76 0.78 27.13
N ASP A 145 -11.57 1.32 26.91
CA ASP A 145 -10.52 0.67 26.09
C ASP A 145 -9.73 -0.34 26.95
N ASP A 146 -10.37 -1.46 27.30
CA ASP A 146 -9.77 -2.52 28.13
C ASP A 146 -9.44 -3.81 27.33
N LYS A 147 -9.57 -3.75 25.99
CA LYS A 147 -9.36 -4.87 25.06
C LYS A 147 -10.33 -6.05 25.29
N LYS A 148 -11.53 -5.74 25.76
CA LYS A 148 -12.65 -6.68 25.89
C LYS A 148 -13.86 -6.11 25.17
N PRO A 149 -14.44 -6.84 24.19
CA PRO A 149 -15.59 -6.35 23.47
C PRO A 149 -16.83 -6.25 24.38
N GLU A 150 -17.49 -5.09 24.35
CA GLU A 150 -18.69 -4.84 25.14
C GLU A 150 -19.96 -5.16 24.34
N THR A 151 -20.46 -4.22 23.55
CA THR A 151 -21.72 -4.37 22.82
C THR A 151 -21.47 -4.53 21.34
N LYS A 152 -21.81 -5.69 20.77
CA LYS A 152 -21.70 -5.93 19.33
C LYS A 152 -22.70 -5.05 18.58
N VAL A 153 -22.24 -4.44 17.50
CA VAL A 153 -23.09 -3.61 16.63
C VAL A 153 -23.09 -4.08 15.18
N LEU A 154 -21.95 -4.55 14.67
CA LEU A 154 -21.84 -5.14 13.34
C LEU A 154 -21.00 -6.41 13.38
N THR A 155 -21.38 -7.39 12.56
CA THR A 155 -20.58 -8.62 12.35
C THR A 155 -20.58 -9.01 10.87
N GLY A 156 -19.48 -9.62 10.41
CA GLY A 156 -19.33 -10.12 9.06
C GLY A 156 -18.24 -11.17 8.94
N SER A 157 -18.23 -11.86 7.78
CA SER A 157 -17.27 -12.92 7.47
C SER A 157 -16.68 -12.69 6.08
N PHE A 158 -15.37 -12.93 5.95
CA PHE A 158 -14.65 -12.93 4.68
C PHE A 158 -14.79 -14.25 3.94
#